data_e0edf99a94650eb8b85777d6de2ccbbc
#
_entry.id   e0edf99a94650eb8b85777d6de2ccbbc
#
_cell.length_a   1.000
_cell.length_b   1.000
_cell.length_c   1.000
_cell.angle_alpha   90.00
_cell.angle_beta   90.00
_cell.angle_gamma   90.00
#
_symmetry.space_group_name_H-M   'P 1'
#
loop_
_entity.id
_entity.type
_entity.pdbx_description
1 polymer ?
#
loop_
_entity_poly.entity_id
_entity_poly.type
_entity_poly.pdbx_seq_one_letter_code
_entity_poly.pdbx_strand_id
1 'polypeptide(L)'
;SVSGSWKLSSEKFFRNAGLDKVFDLVKFRAGWGRIGNVDLYPNNVATVELLNYQYPIIFGQNLDQLLQGTYLNTIPNYSARWETTEQTSAGLDLTMFKNKLNISVDYYHKVTKDLIDYIPTPEQIGVADPPMGNMGNVLNKGWEFSVNYNGSAAQGKLTYNVWGNFSTNKGYVREYGVRQGAVMHTSPNLNSNPILYSDAGQPWYSFMVYRTAGIFRSQDEINKYIYKNPETGEAKLLMPDAKVGDLIFIDTNNDGVINDDDKTFAGSYTPKNTFSFGGSLNWKGFDFSFFFQGVTGNKVYNGLK
;
A
#
# COMPACT_ATOMS: atom_id res chain seq x y z
N SER A 1 -4.12 21.26 13.66
CA SER A 1 -2.90 21.37 12.84
C SER A 1 -2.15 22.65 13.15
N VAL A 2 -0.83 22.58 13.04
CA VAL A 2 0.07 23.73 13.20
C VAL A 2 1.03 23.71 12.01
N SER A 3 1.27 24.88 11.40
CA SER A 3 2.24 25.02 10.35
C SER A 3 2.99 26.34 10.46
N GLY A 4 4.24 26.33 10.01
CA GLY A 4 5.08 27.50 9.97
C GLY A 4 5.89 27.54 8.68
N SER A 5 6.29 28.75 8.29
CA SER A 5 7.19 28.92 7.16
C SER A 5 8.15 30.06 7.42
N TRP A 6 9.36 29.92 6.90
CA TRP A 6 10.41 30.94 6.97
C TRP A 6 10.93 31.28 5.58
N LYS A 7 10.75 32.52 5.20
CA LYS A 7 11.22 33.05 3.94
C LYS A 7 12.65 33.59 4.11
N LEU A 8 13.63 32.71 3.95
CA LEU A 8 15.05 32.99 4.14
C LEU A 8 15.55 34.12 3.21
N SER A 9 15.01 34.15 1.97
CA SER A 9 15.38 35.19 1.00
C SER A 9 14.97 36.62 1.40
N SER A 10 14.12 36.77 2.43
CA SER A 10 13.78 38.12 2.95
C SER A 10 14.72 38.63 4.02
N GLU A 11 15.60 37.76 4.54
CA GLU A 11 16.50 38.08 5.62
C GLU A 11 17.70 38.97 5.17
N LYS A 12 18.13 39.85 6.05
CA LYS A 12 19.25 40.78 5.75
C LYS A 12 20.55 40.05 5.44
N PHE A 13 20.86 38.98 6.20
CA PHE A 13 22.08 38.20 5.98
C PHE A 13 22.11 37.53 4.60
N PHE A 14 20.93 37.08 4.10
CA PHE A 14 20.79 36.44 2.79
C PHE A 14 21.16 37.45 1.66
N ARG A 15 20.64 38.67 1.76
CA ARG A 15 20.95 39.77 0.82
C ARG A 15 22.41 40.26 0.93
N ASN A 16 22.91 40.37 2.17
CA ASN A 16 24.29 40.76 2.40
C ASN A 16 25.31 39.76 1.81
N ALA A 17 24.95 38.50 1.74
CA ALA A 17 25.74 37.47 1.08
C ALA A 17 25.61 37.48 -0.46
N GLY A 18 24.78 38.37 -1.03
CA GLY A 18 24.59 38.50 -2.48
C GLY A 18 23.84 37.34 -3.11
N LEU A 19 23.17 36.47 -2.30
CA LEU A 19 22.43 35.31 -2.76
C LEU A 19 21.11 35.66 -3.47
N ASP A 20 20.61 36.88 -3.21
CA ASP A 20 19.43 37.46 -3.87
C ASP A 20 19.61 37.69 -5.38
N LYS A 21 20.87 37.71 -5.86
CA LYS A 21 21.16 37.79 -7.30
C LYS A 21 20.78 36.50 -8.07
N VAL A 22 20.74 35.38 -7.39
CA VAL A 22 20.46 34.05 -7.98
C VAL A 22 19.11 33.55 -7.54
N PHE A 23 18.79 33.67 -6.25
CA PHE A 23 17.57 33.17 -5.64
C PHE A 23 16.57 34.31 -5.43
N ASP A 24 15.45 34.24 -6.14
CA ASP A 24 14.32 35.15 -5.94
C ASP A 24 13.50 34.74 -4.70
N LEU A 25 13.43 33.44 -4.43
CA LEU A 25 12.77 32.87 -3.25
C LEU A 25 13.56 31.69 -2.70
N VAL A 26 13.79 31.70 -1.40
CA VAL A 26 14.16 30.51 -0.60
C VAL A 26 13.23 30.48 0.61
N LYS A 27 12.37 29.45 0.68
CA LYS A 27 11.36 29.34 1.72
C LYS A 27 11.34 27.92 2.29
N PHE A 28 11.55 27.81 3.59
CA PHE A 28 11.29 26.58 4.34
C PHE A 28 9.86 26.53 4.83
N ARG A 29 9.29 25.34 4.84
CA ARG A 29 7.96 25.02 5.35
C ARG A 29 8.05 23.83 6.28
N ALA A 30 7.29 23.87 7.38
CA ALA A 30 7.09 22.71 8.24
C ALA A 30 5.65 22.70 8.75
N GLY A 31 5.10 21.53 8.89
CA GLY A 31 3.72 21.36 9.37
C GLY A 31 3.54 20.06 10.11
N TRP A 32 2.64 20.09 11.08
CA TRP A 32 2.13 18.93 11.78
C TRP A 32 0.63 19.04 11.92
N GLY A 33 -0.06 17.93 11.71
CA GLY A 33 -1.51 17.87 11.87
C GLY A 33 -1.96 16.49 12.29
N ARG A 34 -3.11 16.46 12.96
CA ARG A 34 -3.83 15.25 13.31
C ARG A 34 -5.27 15.40 12.85
N ILE A 35 -5.78 14.39 12.15
CA ILE A 35 -7.13 14.33 11.61
C ILE A 35 -7.75 13.00 12.01
N GLY A 36 -8.99 13.02 12.52
CA GLY A 36 -9.81 11.83 12.72
C GLY A 36 -10.61 11.53 11.45
N ASN A 37 -10.75 10.26 11.14
CA ASN A 37 -11.61 9.79 10.05
C ASN A 37 -12.82 9.06 10.64
N VAL A 38 -14.02 9.55 10.33
CA VAL A 38 -15.31 9.06 10.84
C VAL A 38 -16.11 8.34 9.78
N ASP A 39 -15.79 8.57 8.49
CA ASP A 39 -16.64 8.16 7.36
C ASP A 39 -16.44 6.71 6.91
N LEU A 40 -15.50 5.99 7.51
CA LEU A 40 -15.11 4.68 6.99
C LEU A 40 -16.17 3.59 7.18
N TYR A 41 -17.04 3.70 8.17
CA TYR A 41 -18.11 2.70 8.36
C TYR A 41 -19.32 3.33 9.04
N PRO A 42 -20.42 3.50 8.31
CA PRO A 42 -21.63 4.04 8.87
C PRO A 42 -22.24 3.10 9.90
N ASN A 43 -22.54 3.62 11.07
CA ASN A 43 -23.53 3.15 12.03
C ASN A 43 -23.40 1.78 12.69
N ASN A 44 -22.61 0.82 12.15
CA ASN A 44 -22.72 -0.59 12.57
C ASN A 44 -21.61 -1.07 13.51
N VAL A 45 -20.58 -0.25 13.78
CA VAL A 45 -19.46 -0.68 14.66
C VAL A 45 -19.94 -0.91 16.09
N ALA A 46 -20.88 -0.12 16.57
CA ALA A 46 -21.41 -0.17 17.94
C ALA A 46 -22.89 -0.56 18.04
N THR A 47 -23.51 -1.04 16.97
CA THR A 47 -24.93 -1.44 16.99
C THR A 47 -25.09 -2.95 16.85
N VAL A 48 -26.09 -3.49 17.52
CA VAL A 48 -26.51 -4.88 17.34
C VAL A 48 -27.46 -4.95 16.15
N GLU A 49 -27.13 -5.75 15.17
CA GLU A 49 -28.00 -6.03 14.04
C GLU A 49 -28.49 -7.49 14.12
N LEU A 50 -29.80 -7.65 14.24
CA LEU A 50 -30.46 -8.95 14.18
C LEU A 50 -31.12 -9.10 12.81
N LEU A 51 -30.72 -10.09 12.06
CA LEU A 51 -31.34 -10.43 10.78
C LEU A 51 -32.29 -11.62 10.94
N ASN A 52 -33.40 -11.56 10.23
CA ASN A 52 -34.29 -12.68 10.11
C ASN A 52 -33.80 -13.68 9.06
N TYR A 53 -33.93 -14.96 9.31
CA TYR A 53 -33.62 -15.94 8.26
C TYR A 53 -34.50 -15.71 7.04
N GLN A 54 -33.90 -15.74 5.86
CA GLN A 54 -34.63 -15.60 4.59
C GLN A 54 -35.59 -16.78 4.34
N TYR A 55 -35.26 -17.93 4.90
CA TYR A 55 -36.07 -19.13 4.80
C TYR A 55 -36.62 -19.49 6.17
N PRO A 56 -37.93 -19.79 6.26
CA PRO A 56 -38.51 -20.21 7.51
C PRO A 56 -37.92 -21.56 7.95
N ILE A 57 -37.52 -21.60 9.22
CA ILE A 57 -37.02 -22.83 9.85
C ILE A 57 -38.14 -23.41 10.67
N ILE A 58 -38.34 -24.73 10.57
CA ILE A 58 -39.35 -25.43 11.34
C ILE A 58 -38.81 -25.64 12.76
N PHE A 59 -39.37 -24.91 13.72
CA PHE A 59 -39.12 -25.14 15.15
C PHE A 59 -40.46 -25.52 15.82
N GLY A 60 -40.47 -26.62 16.55
CA GLY A 60 -41.58 -26.97 17.41
C GLY A 60 -42.19 -28.38 17.17
N GLN A 61 -43.13 -28.75 18.06
CA GLN A 61 -43.76 -30.07 18.03
C GLN A 61 -44.75 -30.26 16.88
N ASN A 62 -45.21 -29.22 16.23
CA ASN A 62 -46.13 -29.26 15.09
C ASN A 62 -45.38 -28.86 13.82
N LEU A 63 -45.16 -29.83 12.95
CA LEU A 63 -44.44 -29.65 11.66
C LEU A 63 -45.19 -28.73 10.67
N ASP A 64 -46.37 -28.25 10.99
CA ASP A 64 -47.21 -27.41 10.14
C ASP A 64 -46.99 -25.90 10.36
N GLN A 65 -46.19 -25.49 11.35
CA GLN A 65 -45.91 -24.09 11.62
C GLN A 65 -44.46 -23.72 11.26
N LEU A 66 -44.32 -22.96 10.20
CA LEU A 66 -43.06 -22.36 9.82
C LEU A 66 -42.82 -21.10 10.69
N LEU A 67 -41.90 -21.18 11.63
CA LEU A 67 -41.46 -20.03 12.43
C LEU A 67 -40.22 -19.42 11.80
N GLN A 68 -40.23 -18.11 11.67
CA GLN A 68 -39.07 -17.38 11.19
C GLN A 68 -38.07 -17.24 12.34
N GLY A 69 -36.90 -17.82 12.17
CA GLY A 69 -35.81 -17.67 13.11
C GLY A 69 -35.06 -16.34 12.91
N THR A 70 -34.36 -15.90 13.95
CA THR A 70 -33.47 -14.75 13.92
C THR A 70 -32.06 -15.18 14.26
N TYR A 71 -31.09 -14.49 13.72
CA TYR A 71 -29.69 -14.72 14.04
C TYR A 71 -28.96 -13.39 14.23
N LEU A 72 -27.85 -13.42 14.96
CA LEU A 72 -27.00 -12.25 15.18
C LEU A 72 -26.16 -12.01 13.92
N ASN A 73 -26.31 -10.83 13.30
CA ASN A 73 -25.52 -10.50 12.13
C ASN A 73 -24.08 -10.19 12.51
N THR A 74 -23.85 -9.31 13.47
CA THR A 74 -22.54 -8.94 13.95
C THR A 74 -22.53 -8.63 15.44
N ILE A 75 -21.36 -8.73 16.08
CA ILE A 75 -21.17 -8.36 17.48
C ILE A 75 -20.75 -6.88 17.52
N PRO A 76 -21.45 -6.02 18.30
CA PRO A 76 -21.08 -4.62 18.43
C PRO A 76 -19.77 -4.45 19.20
N ASN A 77 -18.95 -3.52 18.74
CA ASN A 77 -17.71 -3.14 19.41
C ASN A 77 -17.86 -1.75 20.04
N TYR A 78 -18.23 -1.67 21.31
CA TYR A 78 -18.40 -0.41 22.04
C TYR A 78 -17.06 0.26 22.40
N SER A 79 -15.93 -0.41 22.24
CA SER A 79 -14.60 0.14 22.48
C SER A 79 -13.92 0.68 21.21
N ALA A 80 -14.59 0.63 20.07
CA ALA A 80 -14.07 1.15 18.82
C ALA A 80 -13.75 2.64 18.90
N ARG A 81 -12.58 3.02 18.41
CA ARG A 81 -12.10 4.40 18.34
C ARG A 81 -11.97 4.84 16.88
N TRP A 82 -12.07 6.13 16.65
CA TRP A 82 -11.88 6.70 15.32
C TRP A 82 -10.45 6.50 14.86
N GLU A 83 -10.31 6.16 13.59
CA GLU A 83 -9.02 6.22 12.95
C GLU A 83 -8.45 7.62 13.02
N THR A 84 -7.19 7.73 13.36
CA THR A 84 -6.49 9.00 13.43
C THR A 84 -5.27 8.98 12.53
N THR A 85 -5.14 10.00 11.69
CA THR A 85 -3.95 10.23 10.89
C THR A 85 -3.16 11.39 11.46
N GLU A 86 -1.91 11.14 11.82
CA GLU A 86 -0.92 12.14 12.18
C GLU A 86 0.06 12.31 11.03
N GLN A 87 0.24 13.54 10.57
CA GLN A 87 1.18 13.87 9.50
C GLN A 87 2.14 14.96 9.94
N THR A 88 3.42 14.71 9.73
CA THR A 88 4.48 15.71 9.80
C THR A 88 5.02 15.92 8.39
N SER A 89 5.21 17.16 7.99
CA SER A 89 5.80 17.51 6.69
C SER A 89 6.85 18.60 6.84
N ALA A 90 7.86 18.55 5.97
CA ALA A 90 8.86 19.60 5.83
C ALA A 90 9.12 19.82 4.35
N GLY A 91 9.23 21.08 3.93
CA GLY A 91 9.41 21.42 2.53
C GLY A 91 10.33 22.61 2.33
N LEU A 92 10.93 22.66 1.13
CA LEU A 92 11.79 23.74 0.65
C LEU A 92 11.30 24.18 -0.72
N ASP A 93 10.97 25.46 -0.84
CA ASP A 93 10.66 26.12 -2.11
C ASP A 93 11.81 27.01 -2.54
N LEU A 94 12.26 26.86 -3.77
CA LEU A 94 13.29 27.66 -4.41
C LEU A 94 12.73 28.26 -5.69
N THR A 95 12.94 29.57 -5.85
CA THR A 95 12.69 30.26 -7.12
C THR A 95 13.97 31.00 -7.51
N MET A 96 14.39 30.85 -8.74
CA MET A 96 15.70 31.31 -9.20
C MET A 96 15.58 31.96 -10.59
N PHE A 97 16.62 32.79 -10.91
CA PHE A 97 16.82 33.38 -12.22
C PHE A 97 15.65 34.23 -12.72
N LYS A 98 15.15 35.13 -11.86
CA LYS A 98 13.98 36.00 -12.14
C LYS A 98 12.73 35.20 -12.43
N ASN A 99 12.40 34.29 -11.52
CA ASN A 99 11.24 33.37 -11.57
C ASN A 99 11.25 32.39 -12.75
N LYS A 100 12.38 32.16 -13.40
CA LYS A 100 12.44 31.19 -14.50
C LYS A 100 12.47 29.74 -14.02
N LEU A 101 13.18 29.46 -12.94
CA LEU A 101 13.31 28.13 -12.38
C LEU A 101 12.65 28.07 -11.01
N ASN A 102 11.69 27.16 -10.86
CA ASN A 102 11.02 26.87 -9.59
C ASN A 102 11.27 25.42 -9.23
N ILE A 103 11.70 25.17 -8.00
CA ILE A 103 11.96 23.84 -7.44
C ILE A 103 11.22 23.76 -6.11
N SER A 104 10.51 22.66 -5.87
CA SER A 104 9.97 22.30 -4.56
C SER A 104 10.43 20.89 -4.18
N VAL A 105 10.82 20.75 -2.92
CA VAL A 105 11.18 19.46 -2.33
C VAL A 105 10.42 19.33 -1.04
N ASP A 106 9.63 18.27 -0.92
CA ASP A 106 8.83 18.00 0.25
C ASP A 106 9.13 16.61 0.80
N TYR A 107 9.20 16.49 2.11
CA TYR A 107 9.23 15.24 2.85
C TYR A 107 7.97 15.14 3.68
N TYR A 108 7.33 13.99 3.66
CA TYR A 108 6.21 13.70 4.52
C TYR A 108 6.40 12.40 5.31
N HIS A 109 5.84 12.39 6.51
CA HIS A 109 5.75 11.25 7.40
C HIS A 109 4.33 11.20 7.98
N LYS A 110 3.56 10.21 7.57
CA LYS A 110 2.15 10.04 7.88
C LYS A 110 1.93 8.71 8.59
N VAL A 111 1.35 8.74 9.79
CA VAL A 111 0.97 7.55 10.57
C VAL A 111 -0.54 7.54 10.71
N THR A 112 -1.20 6.51 10.20
CA THR A 112 -2.61 6.23 10.48
C THR A 112 -2.66 5.22 11.62
N LYS A 113 -3.31 5.58 12.70
CA LYS A 113 -3.48 4.80 13.93
C LYS A 113 -4.93 4.36 14.08
N ASP A 114 -5.12 3.31 14.85
CA ASP A 114 -6.44 2.77 15.18
C ASP A 114 -7.26 2.42 13.92
N LEU A 115 -6.61 1.90 12.88
CA LEU A 115 -7.22 1.52 11.62
C LEU A 115 -8.35 0.53 11.86
N ILE A 116 -9.53 0.82 11.35
CA ILE A 116 -10.73 -0.02 11.54
C ILE A 116 -10.81 -1.05 10.43
N ASP A 117 -10.93 -2.32 10.82
CA ASP A 117 -11.12 -3.43 9.90
C ASP A 117 -11.89 -4.56 10.59
N TYR A 118 -12.25 -5.59 9.83
CA TYR A 118 -12.91 -6.76 10.36
C TYR A 118 -12.00 -7.58 11.26
N ILE A 119 -12.51 -7.93 12.45
CA ILE A 119 -11.80 -8.80 13.39
C ILE A 119 -12.08 -10.26 13.00
N PRO A 120 -11.07 -11.04 12.59
CA PRO A 120 -11.26 -12.44 12.29
C PRO A 120 -11.84 -13.18 13.51
N THR A 121 -13.00 -13.78 13.33
CA THR A 121 -13.70 -14.52 14.38
C THR A 121 -13.81 -15.99 14.00
N PRO A 122 -13.67 -16.92 14.96
CA PRO A 122 -13.94 -18.32 14.72
C PRO A 122 -15.40 -18.53 14.31
N GLU A 123 -15.65 -19.41 13.36
CA GLU A 123 -17.01 -19.73 12.85
C GLU A 123 -17.96 -20.21 13.95
N GLN A 124 -17.43 -20.80 15.04
CA GLN A 124 -18.20 -21.28 16.18
C GLN A 124 -18.95 -20.17 16.94
N ILE A 125 -18.58 -18.91 16.74
CA ILE A 125 -19.29 -17.77 17.36
C ILE A 125 -20.69 -17.59 16.74
N GLY A 126 -20.90 -18.07 15.52
CA GLY A 126 -22.22 -18.11 14.88
C GLY A 126 -22.76 -16.74 14.46
N VAL A 127 -21.89 -15.76 14.23
CA VAL A 127 -22.25 -14.45 13.62
C VAL A 127 -22.10 -14.54 12.11
N ALA A 128 -22.94 -13.82 11.38
CA ALA A 128 -22.88 -13.83 9.92
C ALA A 128 -21.72 -12.98 9.40
N ASP A 129 -21.50 -11.80 10.00
CA ASP A 129 -20.42 -10.90 9.64
C ASP A 129 -19.43 -10.72 10.80
N PRO A 130 -18.12 -10.74 10.56
CA PRO A 130 -17.14 -10.47 11.58
C PRO A 130 -17.33 -9.06 12.17
N PRO A 131 -17.15 -8.88 13.49
CA PRO A 131 -17.21 -7.56 14.11
C PRO A 131 -16.07 -6.66 13.62
N MET A 132 -16.31 -5.36 13.61
CA MET A 132 -15.30 -4.36 13.29
C MET A 132 -14.58 -3.85 14.53
N GLY A 133 -13.30 -3.51 14.37
CA GLY A 133 -12.52 -2.93 15.46
C GLY A 133 -11.22 -2.30 15.00
N ASN A 134 -10.53 -1.69 15.93
CA ASN A 134 -9.24 -1.08 15.67
C ASN A 134 -8.16 -2.17 15.56
N MET A 135 -7.69 -2.41 14.34
CA MET A 135 -6.86 -3.57 13.99
C MET A 135 -5.38 -3.22 13.81
N GLY A 136 -5.02 -1.96 13.61
CA GLY A 136 -3.61 -1.71 13.34
C GLY A 136 -3.20 -0.27 13.09
N ASN A 137 -1.92 -0.14 12.78
CA ASN A 137 -1.26 1.11 12.47
C ASN A 137 -0.48 1.00 11.17
N VAL A 138 -0.61 2.00 10.30
CA VAL A 138 0.08 2.06 9.00
C VAL A 138 0.94 3.31 8.94
N LEU A 139 2.16 3.17 8.43
CA LEU A 139 3.07 4.27 8.18
C LEU A 139 3.25 4.48 6.67
N ASN A 140 3.12 5.73 6.25
CA ASN A 140 3.51 6.19 4.92
C ASN A 140 4.51 7.34 5.05
N LYS A 141 5.62 7.26 4.32
CA LYS A 141 6.61 8.33 4.24
C LYS A 141 7.19 8.41 2.84
N GLY A 142 7.61 9.59 2.45
CA GLY A 142 8.16 9.76 1.12
C GLY A 142 8.72 11.15 0.88
N TRP A 143 9.24 11.30 -0.32
CA TRP A 143 9.74 12.55 -0.86
C TRP A 143 8.97 12.90 -2.10
N GLU A 144 8.74 14.20 -2.29
CA GLU A 144 8.14 14.76 -3.48
C GLU A 144 9.06 15.84 -4.02
N PHE A 145 9.36 15.77 -5.30
CA PHE A 145 10.20 16.72 -6.01
C PHE A 145 9.42 17.28 -7.17
N SER A 146 9.42 18.59 -7.31
CA SER A 146 8.89 19.25 -8.49
C SER A 146 9.89 20.25 -9.02
N VAL A 147 9.99 20.34 -10.34
CA VAL A 147 10.79 21.33 -11.04
C VAL A 147 9.98 21.92 -12.18
N ASN A 148 10.03 23.22 -12.34
CA ASN A 148 9.43 23.93 -13.46
C ASN A 148 10.38 25.00 -13.97
N TYR A 149 10.64 24.99 -15.28
CA TYR A 149 11.48 25.98 -15.93
C TYR A 149 10.73 26.67 -17.05
N ASN A 150 10.69 28.02 -17.00
CA ASN A 150 10.13 28.88 -18.01
C ASN A 150 11.25 29.63 -18.75
N GLY A 151 11.27 29.50 -20.04
CA GLY A 151 12.27 30.14 -20.86
C GLY A 151 11.68 30.88 -22.04
N SER A 152 12.47 31.82 -22.57
CA SER A 152 12.16 32.49 -23.83
C SER A 152 13.44 32.73 -24.64
N ALA A 153 13.32 32.63 -25.95
CA ALA A 153 14.38 32.84 -26.91
C ALA A 153 13.87 33.63 -28.11
N ALA A 154 14.77 33.94 -29.05
CA ALA A 154 14.44 34.68 -30.26
C ALA A 154 13.67 35.99 -30.00
N GLN A 155 14.17 36.80 -29.02
CA GLN A 155 13.54 38.07 -28.61
C GLN A 155 12.07 37.91 -28.17
N GLY A 156 11.76 36.80 -27.50
CA GLY A 156 10.42 36.52 -26.98
C GLY A 156 9.46 35.86 -27.97
N LYS A 157 9.90 35.63 -29.22
CA LYS A 157 9.09 34.94 -30.23
C LYS A 157 8.97 33.45 -30.01
N LEU A 158 9.87 32.87 -29.21
CA LEU A 158 9.84 31.50 -28.75
C LEU A 158 9.72 31.49 -27.23
N THR A 159 8.65 30.91 -26.70
CA THR A 159 8.50 30.68 -25.27
C THR A 159 8.37 29.17 -25.04
N TYR A 160 8.94 28.72 -23.95
CA TYR A 160 8.85 27.30 -23.57
C TYR A 160 8.77 27.13 -22.06
N ASN A 161 8.06 26.09 -21.69
CA ASN A 161 7.98 25.61 -20.31
C ASN A 161 8.36 24.14 -20.30
N VAL A 162 9.18 23.73 -19.34
CA VAL A 162 9.52 22.32 -19.08
C VAL A 162 9.35 22.05 -17.61
N TRP A 163 8.71 20.95 -17.29
CA TRP A 163 8.46 20.60 -15.90
C TRP A 163 8.63 19.10 -15.67
N GLY A 164 8.90 18.74 -14.42
CA GLY A 164 9.01 17.37 -13.98
C GLY A 164 8.60 17.24 -12.53
N ASN A 165 7.97 16.11 -12.21
CA ASN A 165 7.62 15.71 -10.86
C ASN A 165 8.14 14.29 -10.63
N PHE A 166 8.65 14.06 -9.42
CA PHE A 166 9.08 12.74 -8.97
C PHE A 166 8.65 12.57 -7.52
N SER A 167 8.02 11.46 -7.19
CA SER A 167 7.70 11.13 -5.81
C SER A 167 8.10 9.71 -5.46
N THR A 168 8.56 9.55 -4.22
CA THR A 168 8.79 8.24 -3.63
C THR A 168 7.77 8.00 -2.53
N ASN A 169 7.29 6.79 -2.40
CA ASN A 169 6.41 6.38 -1.32
C ASN A 169 6.91 5.07 -0.70
N LYS A 170 7.08 5.08 0.62
CA LYS A 170 7.33 3.87 1.39
C LYS A 170 6.23 3.72 2.44
N GLY A 171 5.24 2.89 2.12
CA GLY A 171 4.15 2.53 3.02
C GLY A 171 4.36 1.11 3.58
N TYR A 172 4.11 0.92 4.87
CA TYR A 172 4.13 -0.39 5.50
C TYR A 172 3.26 -0.43 6.74
N VAL A 173 2.80 -1.63 7.05
CA VAL A 173 2.05 -1.94 8.25
C VAL A 173 3.01 -1.94 9.44
N ARG A 174 2.72 -1.19 10.49
CA ARG A 174 3.49 -1.24 11.75
C ARG A 174 2.98 -2.32 12.67
N GLU A 175 1.68 -2.41 12.79
CA GLU A 175 0.96 -3.37 13.62
C GLU A 175 -0.36 -3.69 12.91
N TYR A 176 -0.76 -4.96 12.92
CA TYR A 176 -2.03 -5.38 12.35
C TYR A 176 -2.52 -6.69 12.97
N GLY A 177 -3.82 -6.71 13.33
CA GLY A 177 -4.46 -7.88 13.91
C GLY A 177 -4.37 -7.97 15.43
N VAL A 178 -5.17 -8.88 15.97
CA VAL A 178 -5.22 -9.19 17.42
C VAL A 178 -4.08 -10.14 17.82
N ARG A 179 -3.46 -10.80 16.83
CA ARG A 179 -2.31 -11.70 16.99
C ARG A 179 -1.24 -11.34 15.97
N GLN A 180 0.02 -11.59 16.32
CA GLN A 180 1.10 -11.52 15.33
C GLN A 180 0.85 -12.58 14.25
N GLY A 181 0.84 -12.14 13.01
CA GLY A 181 0.67 -12.99 11.84
C GLY A 181 0.07 -12.23 10.66
N ALA A 182 0.31 -12.73 9.47
CA ALA A 182 -0.22 -12.14 8.25
C ALA A 182 -1.76 -12.27 8.19
N VAL A 183 -2.43 -11.18 7.91
CA VAL A 183 -3.87 -11.17 7.68
C VAL A 183 -4.15 -11.29 6.19
N MET A 184 -4.99 -12.24 5.87
CA MET A 184 -5.40 -12.59 4.53
C MET A 184 -6.51 -11.66 4.05
N HIS A 185 -6.32 -11.04 2.89
CA HIS A 185 -7.35 -10.24 2.24
C HIS A 185 -8.04 -11.07 1.15
N THR A 186 -9.35 -11.20 1.26
CA THR A 186 -10.17 -12.09 0.42
C THR A 186 -10.62 -11.49 -0.90
N SER A 187 -10.08 -10.35 -1.34
CA SER A 187 -10.50 -9.75 -2.61
C SER A 187 -9.32 -9.30 -3.45
N PRO A 188 -9.32 -9.54 -4.75
CA PRO A 188 -10.19 -10.43 -5.52
C PRO A 188 -9.69 -11.89 -5.46
N ASN A 189 -10.62 -12.80 -5.27
CA ASN A 189 -10.32 -14.23 -5.33
C ASN A 189 -10.10 -14.66 -6.78
N LEU A 190 -8.87 -14.91 -7.16
CA LEU A 190 -8.58 -15.73 -8.32
C LEU A 190 -8.53 -17.19 -7.86
N ASN A 191 -9.46 -17.99 -8.36
CA ASN A 191 -9.61 -19.40 -8.02
C ASN A 191 -9.79 -19.71 -6.52
N SER A 192 -10.52 -18.85 -5.80
CA SER A 192 -10.82 -18.99 -4.36
C SER A 192 -9.62 -18.92 -3.41
N ASN A 193 -8.42 -18.67 -3.91
CA ASN A 193 -7.23 -18.51 -3.09
C ASN A 193 -6.88 -17.02 -2.93
N PRO A 194 -6.73 -16.53 -1.71
CA PRO A 194 -6.26 -15.17 -1.49
C PRO A 194 -4.81 -15.04 -1.91
N ILE A 195 -4.50 -13.94 -2.58
CA ILE A 195 -3.14 -13.63 -3.06
C ILE A 195 -2.55 -12.39 -2.40
N LEU A 196 -3.37 -11.64 -1.67
CA LEU A 196 -2.98 -10.40 -0.99
C LEU A 196 -3.00 -10.62 0.51
N TYR A 197 -1.93 -10.19 1.15
CA TYR A 197 -1.76 -10.28 2.60
C TYR A 197 -1.23 -8.95 3.16
N SER A 198 -1.58 -8.67 4.40
CA SER A 198 -0.98 -7.58 5.18
C SER A 198 -0.37 -8.16 6.44
N ASP A 199 0.88 -7.80 6.70
CA ASP A 199 1.61 -8.21 7.89
C ASP A 199 2.51 -7.09 8.38
N ALA A 200 2.85 -7.11 9.65
CA ALA A 200 3.74 -6.14 10.26
C ALA A 200 5.11 -6.14 9.54
N GLY A 201 5.60 -4.95 9.22
CA GLY A 201 6.84 -4.76 8.48
C GLY A 201 6.70 -4.87 6.95
N GLN A 202 5.58 -5.34 6.42
CA GLN A 202 5.32 -5.46 4.99
C GLN A 202 4.47 -4.29 4.47
N PRO A 203 4.56 -3.98 3.17
CA PRO A 203 3.64 -3.05 2.54
C PRO A 203 2.20 -3.57 2.63
N TRP A 204 1.25 -2.64 2.78
CA TRP A 204 -0.18 -2.95 2.77
C TRP A 204 -0.57 -3.67 1.47
N TYR A 205 -1.38 -4.73 1.56
CA TYR A 205 -1.81 -5.55 0.42
C TYR A 205 -0.62 -6.07 -0.42
N SER A 206 0.30 -6.78 0.21
CA SER A 206 1.43 -7.41 -0.46
C SER A 206 1.06 -8.77 -1.05
N PHE A 207 1.56 -9.07 -2.25
CA PHE A 207 1.47 -10.40 -2.83
C PHE A 207 2.28 -11.40 -1.99
N MET A 208 1.66 -12.51 -1.66
CA MET A 208 2.31 -13.62 -0.97
C MET A 208 2.23 -14.86 -1.85
N VAL A 209 3.39 -15.33 -2.28
CA VAL A 209 3.52 -16.36 -3.31
C VAL A 209 4.67 -17.33 -3.00
N TYR A 210 4.60 -18.52 -3.57
CA TYR A 210 5.72 -19.45 -3.56
C TYR A 210 6.89 -18.91 -4.38
N ARG A 211 8.10 -19.07 -3.87
CA ARG A 211 9.30 -18.83 -4.66
C ARG A 211 9.61 -20.04 -5.53
N THR A 212 10.12 -19.78 -6.73
CA THR A 212 10.47 -20.82 -7.69
C THR A 212 11.95 -20.73 -8.06
N ALA A 213 12.61 -21.90 -8.23
CA ALA A 213 13.98 -22.01 -8.67
C ALA A 213 14.10 -22.28 -10.20
N GLY A 214 12.98 -22.33 -10.91
CA GLY A 214 12.91 -22.63 -12.32
C GLY A 214 11.91 -23.74 -12.63
N ILE A 215 12.20 -24.55 -13.63
CA ILE A 215 11.40 -25.71 -14.03
C ILE A 215 12.28 -26.97 -14.06
N PHE A 216 11.69 -28.12 -13.70
CA PHE A 216 12.37 -29.40 -13.85
C PHE A 216 12.57 -29.73 -15.33
N ARG A 217 13.82 -29.92 -15.74
CA ARG A 217 14.19 -30.24 -17.13
C ARG A 217 14.39 -31.73 -17.40
N SER A 218 14.56 -32.51 -16.32
CA SER A 218 14.76 -33.95 -16.41
C SER A 218 14.25 -34.66 -15.16
N GLN A 219 14.01 -35.98 -15.29
CA GLN A 219 13.68 -36.83 -14.15
C GLN A 219 14.82 -36.87 -13.12
N ASP A 220 16.06 -36.73 -13.56
CA ASP A 220 17.23 -36.68 -12.70
C ASP A 220 17.23 -35.47 -11.76
N GLU A 221 16.77 -34.31 -12.26
CA GLU A 221 16.62 -33.11 -11.40
C GLU A 221 15.55 -33.32 -10.33
N ILE A 222 14.42 -33.94 -10.67
CA ILE A 222 13.36 -34.28 -9.70
C ILE A 222 13.92 -35.22 -8.64
N ASN A 223 14.61 -36.29 -9.04
CA ASN A 223 15.17 -37.27 -8.13
C ASN A 223 16.27 -36.71 -7.20
N LYS A 224 16.92 -35.64 -7.59
CA LYS A 224 17.91 -34.89 -6.79
C LYS A 224 17.33 -33.79 -5.94
N TYR A 225 16.06 -33.43 -6.13
CA TYR A 225 15.40 -32.39 -5.35
C TYR A 225 14.88 -32.98 -4.03
N ILE A 226 15.81 -33.18 -3.11
CA ILE A 226 15.59 -33.85 -1.83
C ILE A 226 15.78 -32.89 -0.65
N TYR A 227 15.00 -33.07 0.37
CA TYR A 227 15.24 -32.57 1.71
C TYR A 227 15.96 -33.62 2.53
N LYS A 228 16.97 -33.20 3.28
CA LYS A 228 17.66 -34.06 4.24
C LYS A 228 17.41 -33.52 5.64
N ASN A 229 16.71 -34.32 6.45
CA ASN A 229 16.44 -33.93 7.83
C ASN A 229 17.74 -33.71 8.61
N PRO A 230 18.00 -32.55 9.20
CA PRO A 230 19.24 -32.23 9.87
C PRO A 230 19.47 -33.05 11.16
N GLU A 231 18.37 -33.53 11.79
CA GLU A 231 18.45 -34.28 13.05
C GLU A 231 18.59 -35.80 12.82
N THR A 232 17.78 -36.35 11.89
CA THR A 232 17.74 -37.81 11.66
C THR A 232 18.63 -38.24 10.50
N GLY A 233 19.00 -37.33 9.61
CA GLY A 233 19.73 -37.62 8.38
C GLY A 233 18.90 -38.30 7.29
N GLU A 234 17.58 -38.50 7.51
CA GLU A 234 16.69 -39.06 6.52
C GLU A 234 16.49 -38.13 5.33
N ALA A 235 16.50 -38.73 4.14
CA ALA A 235 16.29 -38.01 2.90
C ALA A 235 14.93 -38.33 2.29
N LYS A 236 14.18 -37.31 1.87
CA LYS A 236 12.92 -37.44 1.15
C LYS A 236 12.82 -36.47 -0.03
N LEU A 237 12.08 -36.85 -1.06
CA LEU A 237 11.79 -35.93 -2.17
C LEU A 237 10.92 -34.79 -1.66
N LEU A 238 11.28 -33.55 -1.99
CA LEU A 238 10.46 -32.36 -1.67
C LEU A 238 9.18 -32.29 -2.51
N MET A 239 9.24 -32.74 -3.76
CA MET A 239 8.10 -32.74 -4.68
C MET A 239 7.95 -34.10 -5.35
N PRO A 240 7.45 -35.14 -4.65
CA PRO A 240 7.40 -36.53 -5.15
C PRO A 240 6.51 -36.70 -6.39
N ASP A 241 5.48 -35.89 -6.55
CA ASP A 241 4.52 -35.95 -7.66
C ASP A 241 4.89 -35.06 -8.85
N ALA A 242 6.03 -34.38 -8.79
CA ALA A 242 6.47 -33.48 -9.84
C ALA A 242 6.82 -34.22 -11.14
N LYS A 243 6.58 -33.55 -12.24
CA LYS A 243 6.88 -34.01 -13.60
C LYS A 243 7.86 -33.08 -14.29
N VAL A 244 8.54 -33.57 -15.30
CA VAL A 244 9.40 -32.74 -16.16
C VAL A 244 8.53 -31.64 -16.81
N GLY A 245 8.96 -30.39 -16.61
CA GLY A 245 8.20 -29.19 -17.04
C GLY A 245 7.48 -28.47 -15.90
N ASP A 246 7.34 -29.08 -14.72
CA ASP A 246 6.74 -28.43 -13.55
C ASP A 246 7.69 -27.41 -12.93
N LEU A 247 7.10 -26.42 -12.22
CA LEU A 247 7.84 -25.42 -11.45
C LEU A 247 8.53 -26.07 -10.25
N ILE A 248 9.76 -25.67 -9.97
CA ILE A 248 10.51 -26.05 -8.79
C ILE A 248 10.14 -25.04 -7.67
N PHE A 249 9.30 -25.41 -6.73
CA PHE A 249 9.00 -24.60 -5.55
C PHE A 249 10.08 -24.75 -4.51
N ILE A 250 10.40 -23.68 -3.80
CA ILE A 250 11.47 -23.63 -2.79
C ILE A 250 10.85 -23.83 -1.41
N ASP A 251 11.37 -24.80 -0.67
CA ASP A 251 11.15 -24.97 0.77
C ASP A 251 11.89 -23.82 1.49
N THR A 252 11.15 -22.78 1.90
CA THR A 252 11.71 -21.56 2.45
C THR A 252 11.96 -21.61 3.94
N ASN A 253 11.22 -22.44 4.67
CA ASN A 253 11.36 -22.66 6.10
C ASN A 253 12.26 -23.88 6.44
N ASN A 254 12.65 -24.69 5.43
CA ASN A 254 13.45 -25.91 5.53
C ASN A 254 12.82 -26.97 6.45
N ASP A 255 11.50 -27.16 6.39
CA ASP A 255 10.79 -28.21 7.13
C ASP A 255 10.63 -29.50 6.31
N GLY A 256 10.99 -29.46 5.03
CA GLY A 256 10.92 -30.58 4.10
C GLY A 256 9.55 -30.82 3.52
N VAL A 257 8.64 -29.88 3.60
CA VAL A 257 7.29 -29.95 3.02
C VAL A 257 6.99 -28.64 2.27
N ILE A 258 6.63 -28.72 1.01
CA ILE A 258 6.18 -27.54 0.26
C ILE A 258 4.69 -27.31 0.58
N ASN A 259 4.43 -26.26 1.34
CA ASN A 259 3.08 -25.88 1.76
C ASN A 259 2.91 -24.36 1.90
N ASP A 260 1.79 -23.90 2.46
CA ASP A 260 1.49 -22.47 2.58
C ASP A 260 2.48 -21.69 3.45
N ASP A 261 3.22 -22.36 4.34
CA ASP A 261 4.26 -21.76 5.18
C ASP A 261 5.52 -21.38 4.38
N ASP A 262 5.65 -21.89 3.14
CA ASP A 262 6.72 -21.52 2.20
C ASP A 262 6.44 -20.28 1.39
N LYS A 263 5.23 -19.75 1.46
CA LYS A 263 4.90 -18.51 0.76
C LYS A 263 5.68 -17.34 1.34
N THR A 264 6.17 -16.48 0.48
CA THR A 264 6.94 -15.28 0.86
C THR A 264 6.35 -14.03 0.24
N PHE A 265 6.57 -12.90 0.88
CA PHE A 265 6.14 -11.62 0.35
C PHE A 265 6.93 -11.23 -0.90
N ALA A 266 6.24 -11.02 -2.01
CA ALA A 266 6.82 -10.63 -3.29
C ALA A 266 6.74 -9.12 -3.56
N GLY A 267 6.12 -8.36 -2.69
CA GLY A 267 5.89 -6.92 -2.81
C GLY A 267 4.42 -6.57 -3.08
N SER A 268 4.12 -5.28 -3.17
CA SER A 268 2.77 -4.74 -3.31
C SER A 268 2.48 -4.26 -4.73
N TYR A 269 1.21 -4.14 -5.08
CA TYR A 269 0.77 -3.46 -6.30
C TYR A 269 0.94 -1.94 -6.22
N THR A 270 1.14 -1.39 -5.03
CA THR A 270 1.35 0.05 -4.83
C THR A 270 2.72 0.48 -5.36
N PRO A 271 2.80 1.47 -6.26
CA PRO A 271 4.06 1.97 -6.76
C PRO A 271 4.92 2.56 -5.65
N LYS A 272 6.22 2.28 -5.69
CA LYS A 272 7.21 2.91 -4.81
C LYS A 272 7.63 4.28 -5.32
N ASN A 273 7.67 4.45 -6.64
CA ASN A 273 7.99 5.71 -7.27
C ASN A 273 6.96 6.04 -8.34
N THR A 274 6.62 7.32 -8.42
CA THR A 274 5.83 7.89 -9.51
C THR A 274 6.60 9.05 -10.11
N PHE A 275 6.54 9.22 -11.41
CA PHE A 275 7.17 10.32 -12.09
C PHE A 275 6.32 10.82 -13.24
N SER A 276 6.44 12.10 -13.51
CA SER A 276 5.86 12.71 -14.69
C SER A 276 6.76 13.85 -15.16
N PHE A 277 6.83 14.07 -16.44
CA PHE A 277 7.49 15.20 -17.03
C PHE A 277 6.78 15.62 -18.30
N GLY A 278 6.90 16.91 -18.62
CA GLY A 278 6.25 17.45 -19.78
C GLY A 278 6.83 18.81 -20.16
N GLY A 279 6.32 19.33 -21.24
CA GLY A 279 6.69 20.64 -21.68
C GLY A 279 5.73 21.19 -22.72
N SER A 280 5.84 22.49 -22.88
CA SER A 280 5.16 23.23 -23.94
C SER A 280 6.10 24.20 -24.62
N LEU A 281 5.87 24.42 -25.89
CA LEU A 281 6.63 25.33 -26.72
C LEU A 281 5.65 26.12 -27.58
N ASN A 282 5.77 27.42 -27.55
CA ASN A 282 5.03 28.32 -28.45
C ASN A 282 6.03 29.05 -29.36
N TRP A 283 5.80 28.99 -30.66
CA TRP A 283 6.65 29.63 -31.65
C TRP A 283 5.85 30.09 -32.86
N LYS A 284 5.79 31.41 -33.10
CA LYS A 284 5.14 32.02 -34.25
C LYS A 284 3.70 31.53 -34.51
N GLY A 285 2.92 31.33 -33.45
CA GLY A 285 1.56 30.86 -33.57
C GLY A 285 1.39 29.32 -33.62
N PHE A 286 2.50 28.57 -33.54
CA PHE A 286 2.46 27.14 -33.34
C PHE A 286 2.63 26.82 -31.86
N ASP A 287 1.74 25.98 -31.33
CA ASP A 287 1.79 25.44 -29.97
C ASP A 287 2.09 23.95 -30.03
N PHE A 288 3.10 23.52 -29.32
CA PHE A 288 3.42 22.10 -29.15
C PHE A 288 3.49 21.79 -27.65
N SER A 289 2.87 20.69 -27.23
CA SER A 289 2.98 20.19 -25.87
C SER A 289 3.15 18.68 -25.84
N PHE A 290 3.86 18.20 -24.82
CA PHE A 290 4.02 16.78 -24.56
C PHE A 290 3.94 16.49 -23.06
N PHE A 291 3.54 15.26 -22.74
CA PHE A 291 3.41 14.79 -21.38
C PHE A 291 3.75 13.31 -21.30
N PHE A 292 4.55 12.94 -20.30
CA PHE A 292 4.87 11.55 -19.98
C PHE A 292 4.67 11.32 -18.50
N GLN A 293 4.14 10.13 -18.16
CA GLN A 293 4.03 9.68 -16.78
C GLN A 293 4.37 8.20 -16.68
N GLY A 294 4.82 7.80 -15.50
CA GLY A 294 5.14 6.42 -15.23
C GLY A 294 5.21 6.11 -13.75
N VAL A 295 5.19 4.83 -13.45
CA VAL A 295 5.33 4.31 -12.10
C VAL A 295 6.33 3.17 -12.08
N THR A 296 7.00 2.98 -10.94
CA THR A 296 7.94 1.88 -10.76
C THR A 296 7.89 1.30 -9.35
N GLY A 297 8.42 0.08 -9.20
CA GLY A 297 8.54 -0.58 -7.91
C GLY A 297 7.28 -1.27 -7.41
N ASN A 298 6.21 -1.26 -8.21
CA ASN A 298 5.02 -2.07 -7.99
C ASN A 298 5.16 -3.47 -8.61
N LYS A 299 4.31 -4.37 -8.16
CA LYS A 299 4.14 -5.71 -8.73
C LYS A 299 2.77 -5.83 -9.38
N VAL A 300 2.67 -6.64 -10.40
CA VAL A 300 1.42 -6.94 -11.10
C VAL A 300 1.22 -8.45 -11.09
N TYR A 301 0.04 -8.88 -10.68
CA TYR A 301 -0.34 -10.28 -10.78
C TYR A 301 -0.82 -10.57 -12.20
N ASN A 302 -0.20 -11.57 -12.84
CA ASN A 302 -0.62 -12.03 -14.15
C ASN A 302 -1.53 -13.25 -14.00
N GLY A 303 -2.84 -13.04 -14.00
CA GLY A 303 -3.84 -14.10 -13.87
C GLY A 303 -4.15 -14.87 -15.16
N LEU A 304 -3.40 -14.62 -16.25
CA LEU A 304 -3.61 -15.27 -17.55
C LEU A 304 -2.68 -16.47 -17.79
N LYS A 305 -1.82 -16.79 -16.82
CA LYS A 305 -0.88 -17.93 -16.91
C LYS A 305 -1.25 -19.00 -15.91
#